data_fa42b2a5e2ad8e4eec4cc4d32a7a2893
#
_entry.id   fa42b2a5e2ad8e4eec4cc4d32a7a2893
#
_cell.length_a   1.000
_cell.length_b   1.000
_cell.length_c   1.000
_cell.angle_alpha   90.00
_cell.angle_beta   90.00
_cell.angle_gamma   90.00
#
_symmetry.space_group_name_H-M   'P 1'
#
loop_
_entity.id
_entity.type
_entity.pdbx_description
1 polymer ?
#
loop_
_entity_poly.entity_id
_entity_poly.type
_entity_poly.pdbx_seq_one_letter_code
_entity_poly.pdbx_strand_id
1 'polypeptide(L)'
;MPSHGANPKNFLKALNVPDRELYYDFSVNVNPLGIPSSLYEGIEERNQSMFSYPEQHAETLASYIALGEKTASEHILCTNGAAEAFFLICSLFANKKASILQPTFVEYERACLAYGCTIRHLSLEEERDWQWNIEAVLKEIEKVDILFVCHPNNPTGMMYPEKEWELVLEKAKESRTTVVIDEAFADFTGESPSFVSYVQKGYPVIIVRSLTKMYHIPGVRLGYIISNKETVKVLQEKQPPWSVNGMAQHIGGKLINEHEFVAETVQFVKNEREFVFHRLRELGFSFTPSYTNYYLCKIPEELEERAFLSYLAQEGIVARHTENFRLLEGRYIRLAVRKREENEHLLHVLGKVKKQCLFF
;
A
#
# COMPACT_ATOMS: atom_id res chain seq x y z
N MET A 1 -6.83 19.39 3.77
CA MET A 1 -5.89 18.39 4.39
C MET A 1 -4.86 17.93 3.34
N PRO A 2 -3.62 17.49 3.72
CA PRO A 2 -2.64 16.96 2.77
C PRO A 2 -3.18 15.75 2.01
N SER A 3 -2.88 15.62 0.70
CA SER A 3 -3.36 14.50 -0.12
C SER A 3 -2.79 13.13 0.28
N HIS A 4 -1.61 13.12 0.92
CA HIS A 4 -0.94 11.92 1.42
C HIS A 4 -0.51 12.09 2.88
N GLY A 5 -0.26 10.98 3.59
CA GLY A 5 0.47 10.97 4.87
C GLY A 5 1.94 11.37 4.69
N ALA A 6 2.77 11.09 5.68
CA ALA A 6 4.22 11.35 5.67
C ALA A 6 4.64 12.83 5.64
N ASN A 7 3.75 13.75 5.99
CA ASN A 7 4.09 15.15 6.13
C ASN A 7 3.44 15.77 7.39
N PRO A 8 3.93 15.39 8.59
CA PRO A 8 3.36 15.83 9.85
C PRO A 8 3.24 17.36 9.98
N LYS A 9 4.26 18.12 9.54
CA LYS A 9 4.22 19.58 9.62
C LYS A 9 3.08 20.19 8.80
N ASN A 10 2.84 19.69 7.59
CA ASN A 10 1.73 20.16 6.77
C ASN A 10 0.38 19.75 7.36
N PHE A 11 0.30 18.58 8.00
CA PHE A 11 -0.89 18.11 8.70
C PHE A 11 -1.21 19.03 9.89
N LEU A 12 -0.23 19.30 10.77
CA LEU A 12 -0.38 20.20 11.92
C LEU A 12 -0.80 21.60 11.46
N LYS A 13 -0.14 22.14 10.42
CA LYS A 13 -0.50 23.43 9.84
C LYS A 13 -1.93 23.48 9.32
N ALA A 14 -2.41 22.42 8.65
CA ALA A 14 -3.77 22.35 8.14
C ALA A 14 -4.85 22.31 9.24
N LEU A 15 -4.46 21.87 10.44
CA LEU A 15 -5.30 21.83 11.63
C LEU A 15 -5.13 23.04 12.56
N ASN A 16 -4.26 24.00 12.22
CA ASN A 16 -3.86 25.11 13.07
C ASN A 16 -3.31 24.68 14.44
N VAL A 17 -2.64 23.52 14.49
CA VAL A 17 -1.96 23.02 15.68
C VAL A 17 -0.49 23.42 15.61
N PRO A 18 0.10 23.99 16.70
CA PRO A 18 1.51 24.34 16.75
C PRO A 18 2.43 23.15 16.46
N ASP A 19 3.55 23.41 15.78
CA ASP A 19 4.60 22.40 15.56
C ASP A 19 5.15 21.92 16.90
N ARG A 20 5.50 20.65 16.98
CA ARG A 20 6.03 19.99 18.19
C ARG A 20 7.35 19.31 17.87
N GLU A 21 8.25 19.27 18.84
CA GLU A 21 9.53 18.57 18.69
C GLU A 21 9.38 17.06 18.66
N LEU A 22 8.36 16.51 19.34
CA LEU A 22 8.09 15.08 19.41
C LEU A 22 6.62 14.77 19.08
N TYR A 23 6.41 13.88 18.12
CA TYR A 23 5.11 13.30 17.79
C TYR A 23 5.26 11.86 17.27
N TYR A 24 4.20 11.08 17.43
CA TYR A 24 4.10 9.74 16.86
C TYR A 24 3.31 9.78 15.55
N ASP A 25 3.97 9.42 14.45
CA ASP A 25 3.37 9.47 13.12
C ASP A 25 2.73 8.12 12.75
N PHE A 26 1.43 8.01 13.01
CA PHE A 26 0.59 6.89 12.59
C PHE A 26 0.06 7.02 11.15
N SER A 27 0.36 8.13 10.45
CA SER A 27 -0.09 8.33 9.07
C SER A 27 0.72 7.55 8.03
N VAL A 28 1.90 7.07 8.40
CA VAL A 28 2.87 6.38 7.54
C VAL A 28 2.92 4.89 7.87
N ASN A 29 2.57 4.05 6.91
CA ASN A 29 2.51 2.59 7.08
C ASN A 29 3.80 1.92 6.62
N VAL A 30 4.92 2.28 7.22
CA VAL A 30 6.21 1.60 7.04
C VAL A 30 6.47 0.64 8.20
N ASN A 31 7.46 -0.24 8.06
CA ASN A 31 7.83 -1.20 9.08
C ASN A 31 8.17 -0.51 10.41
N PRO A 32 7.51 -0.85 11.52
CA PRO A 32 7.81 -0.29 12.84
C PRO A 32 9.18 -0.69 13.39
N LEU A 33 9.78 -1.78 12.92
CA LEU A 33 11.14 -2.19 13.33
C LEU A 33 12.24 -1.33 12.72
N GLY A 34 11.92 -0.54 11.67
CA GLY A 34 12.90 0.28 10.97
C GLY A 34 13.50 -0.44 9.77
N ILE A 35 14.75 -0.13 9.44
CA ILE A 35 15.50 -0.76 8.35
C ILE A 35 16.26 -2.00 8.84
N PRO A 36 16.49 -3.03 7.99
CA PRO A 36 17.30 -4.18 8.36
C PRO A 36 18.76 -3.79 8.63
N SER A 37 19.41 -4.54 9.50
CA SER A 37 20.79 -4.25 9.94
C SER A 37 21.81 -4.27 8.79
N SER A 38 21.58 -5.10 7.78
CA SER A 38 22.43 -5.16 6.58
C SER A 38 22.55 -3.85 5.81
N LEU A 39 21.57 -2.95 5.97
CA LEU A 39 21.63 -1.63 5.34
C LEU A 39 22.52 -0.63 6.09
N TYR A 40 22.95 -0.92 7.31
CA TYR A 40 23.99 -0.16 8.01
C TYR A 40 25.40 -0.57 7.57
N GLU A 41 25.52 -1.75 6.97
CA GLU A 41 26.78 -2.25 6.43
C GLU A 41 26.98 -1.78 4.99
N GLY A 42 28.23 -1.59 4.55
CA GLY A 42 28.54 -1.20 3.18
C GLY A 42 28.03 0.21 2.80
N ILE A 43 28.02 1.14 3.78
CA ILE A 43 27.61 2.53 3.54
C ILE A 43 28.46 3.20 2.46
N GLU A 44 29.76 2.86 2.42
CA GLU A 44 30.70 3.43 1.46
C GLU A 44 30.39 2.98 0.02
N GLU A 45 30.17 1.68 -0.20
CA GLU A 45 29.77 1.13 -1.50
C GLU A 45 28.42 1.69 -1.96
N ARG A 46 27.47 1.78 -1.04
CA ARG A 46 26.18 2.42 -1.31
C ARG A 46 26.35 3.88 -1.74
N ASN A 47 27.22 4.63 -1.07
CA ASN A 47 27.47 6.03 -1.43
C ASN A 47 28.19 6.12 -2.79
N GLN A 48 29.10 5.19 -3.11
CA GLN A 48 29.77 5.13 -4.41
C GLN A 48 28.78 4.92 -5.57
N SER A 49 27.67 4.21 -5.35
CA SER A 49 26.64 4.00 -6.38
C SER A 49 25.97 5.29 -6.85
N MET A 50 26.16 6.40 -6.16
CA MET A 50 25.66 7.73 -6.58
C MET A 50 26.54 8.42 -7.61
N PHE A 51 27.79 7.98 -7.80
CA PHE A 51 28.78 8.66 -8.64
C PHE A 51 28.95 8.05 -10.03
N SER A 52 28.19 7.01 -10.36
CA SER A 52 28.17 6.36 -11.67
C SER A 52 26.75 6.18 -12.18
N TYR A 53 26.58 6.15 -13.50
CA TYR A 53 25.31 5.74 -14.07
C TYR A 53 24.99 4.30 -13.66
N PRO A 54 23.77 4.05 -13.13
CA PRO A 54 23.33 2.69 -12.82
C PRO A 54 23.02 1.92 -14.12
N GLU A 55 22.65 0.65 -13.98
CA GLU A 55 22.07 -0.11 -15.09
C GLU A 55 20.79 0.56 -15.59
N GLN A 56 20.59 0.56 -16.91
CA GLN A 56 19.53 1.34 -17.55
C GLN A 56 18.13 0.92 -17.07
N HIS A 57 17.91 -0.39 -16.93
CA HIS A 57 16.64 -0.97 -16.50
C HIS A 57 16.77 -1.82 -15.23
N ALA A 58 17.87 -1.64 -14.47
CA ALA A 58 18.15 -2.37 -13.24
C ALA A 58 18.15 -3.91 -13.45
N GLU A 59 18.81 -4.38 -14.49
CA GLU A 59 18.80 -5.77 -14.97
C GLU A 59 19.29 -6.76 -13.91
N THR A 60 20.38 -6.41 -13.20
CA THR A 60 20.90 -7.22 -12.09
C THR A 60 19.89 -7.32 -10.94
N LEU A 61 19.26 -6.20 -10.57
CA LEU A 61 18.23 -6.19 -9.52
C LEU A 61 17.00 -7.00 -9.96
N ALA A 62 16.56 -6.88 -11.21
CA ALA A 62 15.46 -7.67 -11.76
C ALA A 62 15.74 -9.18 -11.67
N SER A 63 16.98 -9.59 -11.90
CA SER A 63 17.40 -10.99 -11.78
C SER A 63 17.35 -11.50 -10.34
N TYR A 64 17.77 -10.69 -9.37
CA TYR A 64 17.64 -11.04 -7.94
C TYR A 64 16.18 -11.13 -7.49
N ILE A 65 15.35 -10.16 -7.88
CA ILE A 65 13.90 -10.18 -7.59
C ILE A 65 13.26 -11.44 -8.19
N ALA A 66 13.58 -11.78 -9.44
CA ALA A 66 13.05 -12.93 -10.11
C ALA A 66 13.34 -14.25 -9.37
N LEU A 67 14.55 -14.39 -8.79
CA LEU A 67 14.90 -15.53 -7.93
C LEU A 67 14.01 -15.61 -6.69
N GLY A 68 13.81 -14.50 -6.00
CA GLY A 68 12.93 -14.41 -4.82
C GLY A 68 11.47 -14.73 -5.16
N GLU A 69 10.97 -14.22 -6.29
CA GLU A 69 9.61 -14.44 -6.78
C GLU A 69 9.41 -15.78 -7.53
N LYS A 70 10.47 -16.59 -7.66
CA LYS A 70 10.46 -17.89 -8.34
C LYS A 70 9.94 -17.78 -9.79
N THR A 71 10.41 -16.76 -10.50
CA THR A 71 10.06 -16.49 -11.91
C THR A 71 11.32 -16.16 -12.73
N ALA A 72 11.17 -15.90 -14.03
CA ALA A 72 12.27 -15.45 -14.88
C ALA A 72 12.42 -13.92 -14.85
N SER A 73 13.64 -13.40 -15.04
CA SER A 73 13.91 -11.96 -15.00
C SER A 73 13.16 -11.18 -16.08
N GLU A 74 12.81 -11.79 -17.21
CA GLU A 74 11.99 -11.21 -18.27
C GLU A 74 10.54 -10.93 -17.86
N HIS A 75 10.11 -11.40 -16.68
CA HIS A 75 8.81 -11.12 -16.07
C HIS A 75 8.87 -9.95 -15.09
N ILE A 76 10.04 -9.37 -14.82
CA ILE A 76 10.25 -8.31 -13.82
C ILE A 76 10.61 -7.00 -14.50
N LEU A 77 9.96 -5.91 -14.07
CA LEU A 77 10.37 -4.54 -14.37
C LEU A 77 10.53 -3.75 -13.08
N CYS A 78 11.75 -3.37 -12.75
CA CYS A 78 12.02 -2.49 -11.60
C CYS A 78 11.51 -1.07 -11.88
N THR A 79 10.94 -0.41 -10.86
CA THR A 79 10.33 0.92 -10.99
C THR A 79 10.74 1.85 -9.84
N ASN A 80 10.63 3.15 -10.07
CA ASN A 80 10.86 4.20 -9.08
C ASN A 80 9.70 4.27 -8.07
N GLY A 81 9.55 3.18 -7.30
CA GLY A 81 8.40 2.90 -6.44
C GLY A 81 7.16 2.46 -7.22
N ALA A 82 6.18 1.91 -6.49
CA ALA A 82 4.92 1.43 -7.09
C ALA A 82 4.13 2.54 -7.82
N ALA A 83 4.30 3.80 -7.45
CA ALA A 83 3.60 4.90 -8.12
C ALA A 83 3.97 4.99 -9.61
N GLU A 84 5.26 4.92 -9.97
CA GLU A 84 5.67 4.87 -11.37
C GLU A 84 5.05 3.69 -12.10
N ALA A 85 5.00 2.52 -11.45
CA ALA A 85 4.39 1.32 -12.04
C ALA A 85 2.95 1.58 -12.53
N PHE A 86 2.12 2.26 -11.72
CA PHE A 86 0.74 2.55 -12.13
C PHE A 86 0.65 3.47 -13.34
N PHE A 87 1.52 4.50 -13.43
CA PHE A 87 1.56 5.37 -14.60
C PHE A 87 2.03 4.63 -15.86
N LEU A 88 3.05 3.78 -15.74
CA LEU A 88 3.50 2.95 -16.84
C LEU A 88 2.41 1.98 -17.32
N ILE A 89 1.74 1.30 -16.40
CA ILE A 89 0.63 0.40 -16.70
C ILE A 89 -0.50 1.15 -17.42
N CYS A 90 -0.95 2.30 -16.89
CA CYS A 90 -2.00 3.10 -17.53
C CYS A 90 -1.62 3.58 -18.94
N SER A 91 -0.33 3.75 -19.24
CA SER A 91 0.11 4.11 -20.58
C SER A 91 -0.21 3.04 -21.65
N LEU A 92 -0.40 1.77 -21.24
CA LEU A 92 -0.85 0.69 -22.12
C LEU A 92 -2.35 0.77 -22.42
N PHE A 93 -3.10 1.43 -21.53
CA PHE A 93 -4.56 1.50 -21.57
C PHE A 93 -5.06 2.92 -21.84
N ALA A 94 -4.26 3.76 -22.51
CA ALA A 94 -4.63 5.13 -22.86
C ALA A 94 -5.98 5.17 -23.59
N ASN A 95 -6.90 6.04 -23.11
CA ASN A 95 -8.27 6.21 -23.63
C ASN A 95 -9.16 4.95 -23.52
N LYS A 96 -8.77 3.98 -22.66
CA LYS A 96 -9.52 2.74 -22.39
C LYS A 96 -10.43 2.90 -21.17
N LYS A 97 -11.23 1.86 -20.90
CA LYS A 97 -12.10 1.81 -19.74
C LYS A 97 -11.40 1.13 -18.57
N ALA A 98 -11.29 1.81 -17.45
CA ALA A 98 -10.73 1.31 -16.21
C ALA A 98 -11.78 1.19 -15.13
N SER A 99 -11.71 0.15 -14.31
CA SER A 99 -12.49 0.05 -13.07
C SER A 99 -11.56 -0.01 -11.87
N ILE A 100 -11.97 0.63 -10.77
CA ILE A 100 -11.20 0.75 -9.53
C ILE A 100 -12.10 0.39 -8.35
N LEU A 101 -11.69 -0.58 -7.53
CA LEU A 101 -12.36 -0.88 -6.26
C LEU A 101 -12.10 0.24 -5.25
N GLN A 102 -13.16 0.77 -4.64
CA GLN A 102 -13.09 1.88 -3.70
C GLN A 102 -13.69 1.49 -2.33
N PRO A 103 -13.16 2.01 -1.22
CA PRO A 103 -12.05 2.98 -1.10
C PRO A 103 -10.70 2.35 -1.38
N THR A 104 -9.81 3.09 -2.05
CA THR A 104 -8.45 2.61 -2.32
C THR A 104 -7.45 3.76 -2.54
N PHE A 105 -6.23 3.40 -2.92
CA PHE A 105 -5.13 4.34 -3.15
C PHE A 105 -5.41 5.24 -4.35
N VAL A 106 -5.32 6.56 -4.15
CA VAL A 106 -5.73 7.58 -5.12
C VAL A 106 -4.89 7.60 -6.41
N GLU A 107 -3.68 7.05 -6.38
CA GLU A 107 -2.77 7.10 -7.54
C GLU A 107 -3.25 6.24 -8.71
N TYR A 108 -4.11 5.24 -8.50
CA TYR A 108 -4.72 4.51 -9.63
C TYR A 108 -5.62 5.44 -10.46
N GLU A 109 -6.48 6.21 -9.77
CA GLU A 109 -7.36 7.19 -10.44
C GLU A 109 -6.53 8.27 -11.14
N ARG A 110 -5.48 8.80 -10.49
CA ARG A 110 -4.59 9.80 -11.07
C ARG A 110 -3.86 9.29 -12.31
N ALA A 111 -3.34 8.06 -12.26
CA ALA A 111 -2.68 7.44 -13.41
C ALA A 111 -3.66 7.22 -14.56
N CYS A 112 -4.87 6.72 -14.28
CA CYS A 112 -5.92 6.57 -15.30
C CYS A 112 -6.28 7.90 -15.95
N LEU A 113 -6.49 8.96 -15.16
CA LEU A 113 -6.81 10.29 -15.67
C LEU A 113 -5.70 10.88 -16.52
N ALA A 114 -4.43 10.68 -16.14
CA ALA A 114 -3.26 11.15 -16.89
C ALA A 114 -3.19 10.57 -18.31
N TYR A 115 -3.74 9.39 -18.52
CA TYR A 115 -3.79 8.72 -19.82
C TYR A 115 -5.18 8.71 -20.47
N GLY A 116 -6.11 9.55 -20.00
CA GLY A 116 -7.44 9.72 -20.61
C GLY A 116 -8.37 8.52 -20.47
N CYS A 117 -8.14 7.64 -19.49
CA CYS A 117 -9.03 6.50 -19.26
C CYS A 117 -10.40 6.95 -18.79
N THR A 118 -11.44 6.26 -19.23
CA THR A 118 -12.79 6.39 -18.65
C THR A 118 -12.87 5.52 -17.40
N ILE A 119 -13.08 6.15 -16.24
CA ILE A 119 -13.03 5.47 -14.95
C ILE A 119 -14.43 5.10 -14.47
N ARG A 120 -14.56 3.88 -13.97
CA ARG A 120 -15.70 3.34 -13.26
C ARG A 120 -15.26 2.95 -11.85
N HIS A 121 -16.16 3.03 -10.89
CA HIS A 121 -15.85 2.67 -9.51
C HIS A 121 -16.75 1.53 -9.06
N LEU A 122 -16.14 0.54 -8.39
CA LEU A 122 -16.81 -0.50 -7.63
C LEU A 122 -16.67 -0.19 -6.15
N SER A 123 -17.78 -0.26 -5.42
CA SER A 123 -17.80 0.05 -3.99
C SER A 123 -17.53 -1.20 -3.15
N LEU A 124 -16.63 -1.05 -2.17
CA LEU A 124 -16.55 -1.92 -1.00
C LEU A 124 -17.42 -1.30 0.08
N GLU A 125 -18.24 -2.10 0.74
CA GLU A 125 -19.25 -1.64 1.69
C GLU A 125 -18.88 -2.03 3.12
N GLU A 126 -19.10 -1.12 4.08
CA GLU A 126 -18.84 -1.37 5.51
C GLU A 126 -19.69 -2.54 6.00
N GLU A 127 -20.93 -2.64 5.55
CA GLU A 127 -21.91 -3.68 5.92
C GLU A 127 -21.49 -5.09 5.47
N ARG A 128 -20.51 -5.17 4.57
CA ARG A 128 -19.88 -6.40 4.09
C ARG A 128 -18.45 -6.59 4.63
N ASP A 129 -18.12 -5.96 5.73
CA ASP A 129 -16.76 -5.96 6.28
C ASP A 129 -15.70 -5.54 5.25
N TRP A 130 -16.02 -4.58 4.37
CA TRP A 130 -15.15 -4.10 3.29
C TRP A 130 -14.71 -5.20 2.31
N GLN A 131 -15.45 -6.29 2.21
CA GLN A 131 -15.28 -7.29 1.17
C GLN A 131 -15.93 -6.84 -0.14
N TRP A 132 -15.39 -7.31 -1.25
CA TRP A 132 -16.01 -7.05 -2.54
C TRP A 132 -17.32 -7.85 -2.71
N ASN A 133 -18.22 -7.30 -3.54
CA ASN A 133 -19.34 -8.06 -4.05
C ASN A 133 -18.87 -8.81 -5.29
N ILE A 134 -18.63 -10.12 -5.18
CA ILE A 134 -18.05 -10.91 -6.27
C ILE A 134 -18.89 -10.85 -7.55
N GLU A 135 -20.22 -10.90 -7.45
CA GLU A 135 -21.09 -10.80 -8.62
C GLU A 135 -20.97 -9.45 -9.34
N ALA A 136 -20.84 -8.37 -8.58
CA ALA A 136 -20.63 -7.03 -9.13
C ALA A 136 -19.26 -6.93 -9.81
N VAL A 137 -18.21 -7.52 -9.22
CA VAL A 137 -16.87 -7.56 -9.81
C VAL A 137 -16.87 -8.35 -11.12
N LEU A 138 -17.46 -9.54 -11.16
CA LEU A 138 -17.54 -10.37 -12.36
C LEU A 138 -18.30 -9.68 -13.50
N LYS A 139 -19.41 -9.00 -13.19
CA LYS A 139 -20.17 -8.20 -14.17
C LYS A 139 -19.41 -6.96 -14.66
N GLU A 140 -18.57 -6.39 -13.82
CA GLU A 140 -17.79 -5.20 -14.18
C GLU A 140 -16.60 -5.55 -15.08
N ILE A 141 -15.95 -6.70 -14.86
CA ILE A 141 -14.85 -7.21 -15.69
C ILE A 141 -15.24 -7.27 -17.18
N GLU A 142 -16.49 -7.61 -17.50
CA GLU A 142 -16.97 -7.67 -18.88
C GLU A 142 -17.07 -6.27 -19.58
N LYS A 143 -17.00 -5.18 -18.82
CA LYS A 143 -17.29 -3.83 -19.31
C LYS A 143 -16.05 -2.95 -19.43
N VAL A 144 -14.90 -3.42 -18.93
CA VAL A 144 -13.67 -2.63 -18.81
C VAL A 144 -12.46 -3.34 -19.44
N ASP A 145 -11.46 -2.57 -19.79
CA ASP A 145 -10.22 -3.10 -20.33
C ASP A 145 -9.20 -3.43 -19.22
N ILE A 146 -9.33 -2.73 -18.07
CA ILE A 146 -8.42 -2.88 -16.93
C ILE A 146 -9.18 -2.73 -15.60
N LEU A 147 -8.87 -3.59 -14.63
CA LEU A 147 -9.39 -3.56 -13.26
C LEU A 147 -8.23 -3.40 -12.26
N PHE A 148 -8.30 -2.39 -11.39
CA PHE A 148 -7.33 -2.19 -10.30
C PHE A 148 -7.88 -2.75 -8.99
N VAL A 149 -7.09 -3.60 -8.34
CA VAL A 149 -7.39 -4.19 -7.03
C VAL A 149 -6.18 -4.06 -6.13
N CYS A 150 -6.33 -3.42 -4.98
CA CYS A 150 -5.31 -3.40 -3.93
C CYS A 150 -5.51 -4.61 -3.01
N HIS A 151 -4.49 -5.44 -2.82
CA HIS A 151 -4.57 -6.67 -2.04
C HIS A 151 -3.27 -6.98 -1.29
N PRO A 152 -3.24 -6.79 0.03
CA PRO A 152 -4.31 -6.26 0.92
C PRO A 152 -4.69 -4.83 0.61
N ASN A 153 -5.97 -4.50 0.81
CA ASN A 153 -6.49 -3.20 0.41
C ASN A 153 -6.01 -2.05 1.31
N ASN A 154 -5.57 -0.98 0.71
CA ASN A 154 -5.31 0.28 1.39
C ASN A 154 -6.44 1.27 1.05
N PRO A 155 -7.29 1.72 2.04
CA PRO A 155 -6.93 1.89 3.44
C PRO A 155 -7.49 0.84 4.42
N THR A 156 -8.29 -0.12 3.99
CA THR A 156 -9.03 -1.02 4.92
C THR A 156 -8.16 -2.11 5.56
N GLY A 157 -7.06 -2.48 4.92
CA GLY A 157 -6.19 -3.59 5.34
C GLY A 157 -6.79 -4.98 5.11
N MET A 158 -7.92 -5.06 4.42
CA MET A 158 -8.63 -6.32 4.17
C MET A 158 -8.02 -7.10 3.01
N MET A 159 -8.13 -8.42 3.09
CA MET A 159 -7.81 -9.36 2.02
C MET A 159 -9.12 -9.92 1.44
N TYR A 160 -9.12 -10.22 0.14
CA TYR A 160 -10.26 -10.85 -0.50
C TYR A 160 -10.10 -12.37 -0.51
N PRO A 161 -11.21 -13.15 -0.49
CA PRO A 161 -11.17 -14.60 -0.40
C PRO A 161 -10.45 -15.26 -1.59
N GLU A 162 -9.56 -16.21 -1.30
CA GLU A 162 -8.74 -16.89 -2.31
C GLU A 162 -9.59 -17.57 -3.40
N LYS A 163 -10.68 -18.25 -3.01
CA LYS A 163 -11.59 -18.92 -3.95
C LYS A 163 -12.28 -17.96 -4.92
N GLU A 164 -12.51 -16.71 -4.50
CA GLU A 164 -13.12 -15.70 -5.36
C GLU A 164 -12.12 -15.13 -6.35
N TRP A 165 -10.82 -15.12 -6.01
CA TRP A 165 -9.77 -14.72 -6.94
C TRP A 165 -9.69 -15.63 -8.16
N GLU A 166 -9.89 -16.93 -8.02
CA GLU A 166 -9.95 -17.84 -9.16
C GLU A 166 -11.07 -17.45 -10.13
N LEU A 167 -12.26 -17.14 -9.61
CA LEU A 167 -13.40 -16.69 -10.41
C LEU A 167 -13.11 -15.38 -11.14
N VAL A 168 -12.49 -14.42 -10.44
CA VAL A 168 -12.11 -13.11 -11.00
C VAL A 168 -11.11 -13.27 -12.14
N LEU A 169 -10.08 -14.08 -11.95
CA LEU A 169 -9.02 -14.24 -12.94
C LEU A 169 -9.46 -15.08 -14.15
N GLU A 170 -10.28 -16.11 -13.97
CA GLU A 170 -10.90 -16.83 -15.09
C GLU A 170 -11.79 -15.89 -15.90
N LYS A 171 -12.65 -15.12 -15.24
CA LYS A 171 -13.52 -14.16 -15.90
C LYS A 171 -12.72 -13.09 -16.65
N ALA A 172 -11.65 -12.60 -16.07
CA ALA A 172 -10.75 -11.61 -16.69
C ALA A 172 -10.10 -12.19 -17.96
N LYS A 173 -9.70 -13.45 -17.94
CA LYS A 173 -9.12 -14.15 -19.08
C LYS A 173 -10.14 -14.30 -20.21
N GLU A 174 -11.37 -14.72 -19.90
CA GLU A 174 -12.47 -14.83 -20.87
C GLU A 174 -12.80 -13.48 -21.53
N SER A 175 -12.87 -12.42 -20.71
CA SER A 175 -13.24 -11.07 -21.14
C SER A 175 -12.07 -10.28 -21.74
N ARG A 176 -10.84 -10.79 -21.68
CA ARG A 176 -9.58 -10.11 -22.07
C ARG A 176 -9.35 -8.81 -21.27
N THR A 177 -9.81 -8.78 -20.04
CA THR A 177 -9.60 -7.66 -19.11
C THR A 177 -8.31 -7.89 -18.32
N THR A 178 -7.44 -6.90 -18.26
CA THR A 178 -6.23 -6.99 -17.43
C THR A 178 -6.56 -6.67 -15.98
N VAL A 179 -6.13 -7.52 -15.05
CA VAL A 179 -6.26 -7.27 -13.61
C VAL A 179 -4.92 -6.79 -13.07
N VAL A 180 -4.88 -5.58 -12.52
CA VAL A 180 -3.73 -5.02 -11.81
C VAL A 180 -3.92 -5.28 -10.33
N ILE A 181 -2.99 -6.03 -9.72
CA ILE A 181 -3.02 -6.37 -8.31
C ILE A 181 -1.89 -5.61 -7.62
N ASP A 182 -2.27 -4.63 -6.78
CA ASP A 182 -1.30 -3.91 -5.95
C ASP A 182 -1.06 -4.69 -4.66
N GLU A 183 0.11 -5.31 -4.57
CA GLU A 183 0.59 -6.10 -3.45
C GLU A 183 1.61 -5.34 -2.57
N ALA A 184 1.57 -4.00 -2.55
CA ALA A 184 2.54 -3.19 -1.80
C ALA A 184 2.59 -3.50 -0.30
N PHE A 185 1.58 -4.17 0.24
CA PHE A 185 1.49 -4.56 1.66
C PHE A 185 1.38 -6.08 1.86
N ALA A 186 1.51 -6.89 0.82
CA ALA A 186 1.35 -8.34 0.90
C ALA A 186 2.35 -8.98 1.88
N ASP A 187 3.59 -8.49 1.92
CA ASP A 187 4.64 -9.03 2.80
C ASP A 187 4.27 -8.99 4.30
N PHE A 188 3.40 -8.06 4.73
CA PHE A 188 2.97 -7.96 6.14
C PHE A 188 1.96 -9.01 6.57
N THR A 189 1.38 -9.77 5.63
CA THR A 189 0.37 -10.80 5.96
C THR A 189 0.99 -12.12 6.41
N GLY A 190 2.25 -12.37 6.05
CA GLY A 190 2.98 -13.61 6.31
C GLY A 190 2.58 -14.78 5.42
N GLU A 191 1.35 -14.82 4.97
CA GLU A 191 0.78 -15.89 4.15
C GLU A 191 -0.14 -15.27 3.08
N SER A 192 0.44 -14.64 2.07
CA SER A 192 -0.35 -14.19 0.93
C SER A 192 -0.15 -15.15 -0.24
N PRO A 193 -1.22 -15.65 -0.86
CA PRO A 193 -1.08 -16.42 -2.09
C PRO A 193 -0.40 -15.52 -3.12
N SER A 194 0.72 -15.98 -3.67
CA SER A 194 1.42 -15.25 -4.72
C SER A 194 0.65 -15.39 -6.03
N PHE A 195 0.25 -14.25 -6.62
CA PHE A 195 -0.38 -14.24 -7.95
C PHE A 195 0.63 -14.48 -9.09
N VAL A 196 1.92 -14.62 -8.81
CA VAL A 196 2.97 -14.95 -9.78
C VAL A 196 2.65 -16.23 -10.55
N SER A 197 2.06 -17.24 -9.91
CA SER A 197 1.65 -18.46 -10.55
C SER A 197 0.60 -18.23 -11.67
N TYR A 198 -0.27 -17.23 -11.53
CA TYR A 198 -1.24 -16.87 -12.57
C TYR A 198 -0.57 -16.17 -13.75
N VAL A 199 0.43 -15.33 -13.50
CA VAL A 199 1.26 -14.75 -14.58
C VAL A 199 1.92 -15.87 -15.39
N GLN A 200 2.53 -16.84 -14.71
CA GLN A 200 3.19 -18.00 -15.35
C GLN A 200 2.22 -18.88 -16.16
N LYS A 201 0.96 -18.95 -15.74
CA LYS A 201 -0.11 -19.67 -16.45
C LYS A 201 -0.75 -18.84 -17.58
N GLY A 202 -0.25 -17.63 -17.85
CA GLY A 202 -0.70 -16.78 -18.94
C GLY A 202 -2.04 -16.07 -18.70
N TYR A 203 -2.42 -15.83 -17.45
CA TYR A 203 -3.56 -14.96 -17.13
C TYR A 203 -3.20 -13.49 -17.37
N PRO A 204 -4.18 -12.65 -17.70
CA PRO A 204 -3.96 -11.21 -17.94
C PRO A 204 -3.79 -10.45 -16.62
N VAL A 205 -2.70 -10.74 -15.91
CA VAL A 205 -2.40 -10.17 -14.58
C VAL A 205 -1.14 -9.34 -14.63
N ILE A 206 -1.17 -8.18 -13.98
CA ILE A 206 -0.02 -7.34 -13.69
C ILE A 206 0.03 -7.15 -12.17
N ILE A 207 1.11 -7.60 -11.54
CA ILE A 207 1.32 -7.45 -10.10
C ILE A 207 2.25 -6.26 -9.87
N VAL A 208 1.95 -5.44 -8.87
CA VAL A 208 2.81 -4.33 -8.45
C VAL A 208 3.25 -4.57 -7.02
N ARG A 209 4.56 -4.55 -6.78
CA ARG A 209 5.20 -4.72 -5.47
C ARG A 209 5.94 -3.46 -5.03
N SER A 210 6.09 -3.27 -3.73
CA SER A 210 6.79 -2.12 -3.13
C SER A 210 7.73 -2.56 -2.02
N LEU A 211 9.03 -2.37 -2.21
CA LEU A 211 10.03 -2.62 -1.16
C LEU A 211 10.06 -1.52 -0.09
N THR A 212 9.44 -0.37 -0.37
CA THR A 212 9.52 0.82 0.51
C THR A 212 8.86 0.63 1.87
N LYS A 213 7.86 -0.26 1.96
CA LYS A 213 7.04 -0.43 3.17
C LYS A 213 7.66 -1.43 4.13
N MET A 214 7.92 -2.65 3.65
CA MET A 214 8.50 -3.73 4.43
C MET A 214 9.89 -3.36 4.96
N TYR A 215 10.72 -2.71 4.16
CA TYR A 215 12.09 -2.39 4.53
C TYR A 215 12.31 -0.97 5.05
N HIS A 216 11.24 -0.22 5.33
CA HIS A 216 11.27 1.16 5.84
C HIS A 216 12.20 2.10 5.06
N ILE A 217 12.15 2.03 3.74
CA ILE A 217 12.99 2.83 2.82
C ILE A 217 12.16 3.74 1.89
N PRO A 218 11.18 4.52 2.41
CA PRO A 218 10.29 5.31 1.54
C PRO A 218 11.04 6.34 0.68
N GLY A 219 12.18 6.85 1.14
CA GLY A 219 13.01 7.81 0.42
C GLY A 219 13.82 7.21 -0.74
N VAL A 220 14.05 5.90 -0.76
CA VAL A 220 14.84 5.20 -1.79
C VAL A 220 14.04 5.06 -3.11
N ARG A 221 12.71 4.98 -3.01
CA ARG A 221 11.81 4.88 -4.16
C ARG A 221 12.04 3.62 -4.99
N LEU A 222 11.71 2.45 -4.44
CA LEU A 222 11.90 1.17 -5.11
C LEU A 222 10.62 0.32 -5.07
N GLY A 223 10.23 -0.17 -6.25
CA GLY A 223 9.14 -1.12 -6.47
C GLY A 223 9.40 -1.89 -7.74
N TYR A 224 8.51 -2.79 -8.09
CA TYR A 224 8.60 -3.55 -9.34
C TYR A 224 7.24 -4.06 -9.81
N ILE A 225 7.19 -4.36 -11.09
CA ILE A 225 6.07 -5.01 -11.78
C ILE A 225 6.45 -6.46 -12.04
N ILE A 226 5.48 -7.38 -11.88
CA ILE A 226 5.56 -8.74 -12.37
C ILE A 226 4.43 -8.96 -13.38
N SER A 227 4.77 -9.39 -14.60
CA SER A 227 3.79 -9.72 -15.64
C SER A 227 4.37 -10.69 -16.66
N ASN A 228 3.60 -11.03 -17.69
CA ASN A 228 4.17 -11.78 -18.80
C ASN A 228 5.24 -10.96 -19.53
N LYS A 229 6.18 -11.64 -20.20
CA LYS A 229 7.35 -11.01 -20.82
C LYS A 229 7.00 -9.99 -21.92
N GLU A 230 5.92 -10.22 -22.64
CA GLU A 230 5.46 -9.31 -23.68
C GLU A 230 5.01 -7.98 -23.08
N THR A 231 4.23 -8.02 -22.00
CA THR A 231 3.80 -6.83 -21.25
C THR A 231 5.00 -6.11 -20.63
N VAL A 232 5.92 -6.84 -19.98
CA VAL A 232 7.14 -6.26 -19.39
C VAL A 232 7.97 -5.55 -20.42
N LYS A 233 8.19 -6.16 -21.61
CA LYS A 233 8.94 -5.56 -22.70
C LYS A 233 8.33 -4.23 -23.17
N VAL A 234 7.02 -4.20 -23.37
CA VAL A 234 6.33 -2.96 -23.82
C VAL A 234 6.38 -1.88 -22.75
N LEU A 235 6.27 -2.26 -21.46
CA LEU A 235 6.42 -1.32 -20.34
C LEU A 235 7.84 -0.76 -20.23
N GLN A 236 8.85 -1.60 -20.45
CA GLN A 236 10.25 -1.21 -20.46
C GLN A 236 10.57 -0.21 -21.57
N GLU A 237 10.00 -0.39 -22.76
CA GLU A 237 10.14 0.55 -23.88
C GLU A 237 9.52 1.94 -23.59
N LYS A 238 8.55 1.99 -22.66
CA LYS A 238 7.90 3.24 -22.24
C LYS A 238 8.53 3.87 -21.00
N GLN A 239 9.34 3.11 -20.27
CA GLN A 239 10.01 3.59 -19.05
C GLN A 239 11.18 4.50 -19.42
N PRO A 240 11.30 5.70 -18.80
CA PRO A 240 12.49 6.51 -18.96
C PRO A 240 13.75 5.73 -18.58
N PRO A 241 14.84 5.83 -19.36
CA PRO A 241 16.10 5.19 -18.99
C PRO A 241 16.58 5.71 -17.61
N TRP A 242 17.22 4.83 -16.84
CA TRP A 242 17.72 5.11 -15.47
C TRP A 242 16.64 5.56 -14.49
N SER A 243 15.40 5.16 -14.67
CA SER A 243 14.30 5.50 -13.79
C SER A 243 14.54 5.05 -12.35
N VAL A 244 15.18 3.89 -12.16
CA VAL A 244 15.60 3.39 -10.85
C VAL A 244 17.02 3.87 -10.56
N ASN A 245 17.19 4.71 -9.55
CA ASN A 245 18.48 5.29 -9.20
C ASN A 245 19.49 4.23 -8.67
N GLY A 246 20.79 4.51 -8.77
CA GLY A 246 21.87 3.58 -8.40
C GLY A 246 21.81 3.13 -6.94
N MET A 247 21.45 4.02 -6.02
CA MET A 247 21.27 3.66 -4.61
C MET A 247 20.14 2.65 -4.44
N ALA A 248 19.02 2.83 -5.14
CA ALA A 248 17.89 1.91 -5.09
C ALA A 248 18.25 0.53 -5.66
N GLN A 249 19.01 0.49 -6.76
CA GLN A 249 19.48 -0.77 -7.34
C GLN A 249 20.42 -1.52 -6.38
N HIS A 250 21.38 -0.81 -5.76
CA HIS A 250 22.31 -1.39 -4.79
C HIS A 250 21.58 -1.90 -3.53
N ILE A 251 20.72 -1.08 -2.94
CA ILE A 251 19.96 -1.45 -1.74
C ILE A 251 19.01 -2.61 -2.03
N GLY A 252 18.29 -2.56 -3.16
CA GLY A 252 17.35 -3.61 -3.55
C GLY A 252 18.00 -5.00 -3.64
N GLY A 253 19.21 -5.07 -4.19
CA GLY A 253 19.96 -6.33 -4.27
C GLY A 253 20.29 -6.96 -2.91
N LYS A 254 20.52 -6.14 -1.87
CA LYS A 254 20.74 -6.63 -0.50
C LYS A 254 19.45 -7.12 0.15
N LEU A 255 18.34 -6.42 -0.08
CA LEU A 255 17.04 -6.67 0.60
C LEU A 255 16.38 -8.00 0.22
N ILE A 256 16.67 -8.55 -0.95
CA ILE A 256 16.05 -9.80 -1.43
C ILE A 256 16.33 -10.99 -0.50
N ASN A 257 17.43 -10.97 0.24
CA ASN A 257 17.85 -12.05 1.14
C ASN A 257 17.42 -11.82 2.60
N GLU A 258 16.70 -10.77 2.92
CA GLU A 258 16.29 -10.39 4.29
C GLU A 258 15.08 -11.18 4.80
N HIS A 259 15.07 -12.50 4.58
CA HIS A 259 13.95 -13.38 4.95
C HIS A 259 13.67 -13.41 6.46
N GLU A 260 14.73 -13.41 7.28
CA GLU A 260 14.61 -13.39 8.74
C GLU A 260 13.98 -12.09 9.23
N PHE A 261 14.44 -10.94 8.70
CA PHE A 261 13.86 -9.63 9.00
C PHE A 261 12.38 -9.54 8.61
N VAL A 262 12.00 -10.08 7.46
CA VAL A 262 10.61 -10.15 7.04
C VAL A 262 9.78 -11.01 7.99
N ALA A 263 10.26 -12.20 8.36
CA ALA A 263 9.56 -13.09 9.29
C ALA A 263 9.40 -12.46 10.69
N GLU A 264 10.46 -11.81 11.21
CA GLU A 264 10.42 -11.08 12.48
C GLU A 264 9.40 -9.94 12.42
N THR A 265 9.40 -9.16 11.33
CA THR A 265 8.44 -8.06 11.11
C THR A 265 7.00 -8.56 11.10
N VAL A 266 6.71 -9.62 10.37
CA VAL A 266 5.37 -10.21 10.28
C VAL A 266 4.87 -10.61 11.67
N GLN A 267 5.71 -11.33 12.44
CA GLN A 267 5.35 -11.76 13.78
C GLN A 267 5.15 -10.57 14.73
N PHE A 268 6.05 -9.57 14.67
CA PHE A 268 5.95 -8.36 15.47
C PHE A 268 4.65 -7.59 15.15
N VAL A 269 4.37 -7.33 13.89
CA VAL A 269 3.17 -6.60 13.46
C VAL A 269 1.91 -7.35 13.85
N LYS A 270 1.89 -8.68 13.72
CA LYS A 270 0.76 -9.52 14.14
C LYS A 270 0.49 -9.34 15.64
N ASN A 271 1.50 -9.48 16.49
CA ASN A 271 1.37 -9.36 17.95
C ASN A 271 0.89 -7.96 18.37
N GLU A 272 1.48 -6.92 17.78
CA GLU A 272 1.09 -5.54 18.09
C GLU A 272 -0.31 -5.20 17.58
N ARG A 273 -0.70 -5.69 16.42
CA ARG A 273 -2.05 -5.53 15.86
C ARG A 273 -3.10 -6.22 16.74
N GLU A 274 -2.84 -7.44 17.18
CA GLU A 274 -3.74 -8.16 18.09
C GLU A 274 -3.92 -7.41 19.41
N PHE A 275 -2.83 -6.90 19.99
CA PHE A 275 -2.86 -6.06 21.19
C PHE A 275 -3.72 -4.81 20.97
N VAL A 276 -3.47 -4.05 19.91
CA VAL A 276 -4.21 -2.83 19.58
C VAL A 276 -5.69 -3.13 19.39
N PHE A 277 -6.03 -4.18 18.64
CA PHE A 277 -7.41 -4.55 18.34
C PHE A 277 -8.17 -5.01 19.61
N HIS A 278 -7.51 -5.73 20.52
CA HIS A 278 -8.08 -6.08 21.81
C HIS A 278 -8.44 -4.82 22.60
N ARG A 279 -7.51 -3.89 22.72
CA ARG A 279 -7.70 -2.63 23.44
C ARG A 279 -8.75 -1.71 22.82
N LEU A 280 -8.81 -1.63 21.49
CA LEU A 280 -9.83 -0.85 20.78
C LEU A 280 -11.24 -1.40 21.04
N ARG A 281 -11.42 -2.73 21.10
CA ARG A 281 -12.70 -3.35 21.47
C ARG A 281 -13.10 -2.99 22.89
N GLU A 282 -12.18 -3.06 23.86
CA GLU A 282 -12.45 -2.65 25.25
C GLU A 282 -12.86 -1.17 25.36
N LEU A 283 -12.28 -0.30 24.52
CA LEU A 283 -12.62 1.12 24.44
C LEU A 283 -13.89 1.39 23.62
N GLY A 284 -14.49 0.38 22.99
CA GLY A 284 -15.70 0.51 22.18
C GLY A 284 -15.51 1.27 20.87
N PHE A 285 -14.33 1.19 20.25
CA PHE A 285 -14.08 1.71 18.90
C PHE A 285 -14.39 0.67 17.83
N SER A 286 -15.03 1.09 16.75
CA SER A 286 -15.16 0.28 15.52
C SER A 286 -13.92 0.45 14.63
N PHE A 287 -13.42 -0.65 14.08
CA PHE A 287 -12.24 -0.66 13.23
C PHE A 287 -12.27 -1.85 12.26
N THR A 288 -11.50 -1.77 11.18
CA THR A 288 -11.37 -2.89 10.23
C THR A 288 -10.46 -3.99 10.80
N PRO A 289 -10.83 -5.29 10.67
CA PRO A 289 -10.01 -6.41 11.09
C PRO A 289 -8.85 -6.67 10.10
N SER A 290 -8.00 -5.68 9.96
CA SER A 290 -6.90 -5.65 8.98
C SER A 290 -5.92 -6.82 9.13
N TYR A 291 -5.34 -7.21 8.01
CA TYR A 291 -4.27 -8.22 7.90
C TYR A 291 -2.86 -7.60 7.79
N THR A 292 -2.78 -6.26 7.70
CA THR A 292 -1.53 -5.52 7.43
C THR A 292 -0.99 -4.79 8.66
N ASN A 293 -0.04 -3.89 8.44
CA ASN A 293 0.52 -2.99 9.45
C ASN A 293 -0.26 -1.66 9.60
N TYR A 294 -1.52 -1.60 9.19
CA TYR A 294 -2.43 -0.46 9.38
C TYR A 294 -3.88 -0.96 9.42
N TYR A 295 -4.78 -0.11 9.90
CA TYR A 295 -6.22 -0.37 9.96
C TYR A 295 -7.00 0.95 9.85
N LEU A 296 -8.27 0.87 9.47
CA LEU A 296 -9.21 1.98 9.64
C LEU A 296 -9.81 1.93 11.05
N CYS A 297 -9.91 3.09 11.67
CA CYS A 297 -10.65 3.30 12.90
C CYS A 297 -11.79 4.29 12.63
N LYS A 298 -13.02 3.92 12.96
CA LYS A 298 -14.20 4.78 12.76
C LYS A 298 -14.16 5.89 13.80
N ILE A 299 -14.39 7.12 13.35
CA ILE A 299 -14.53 8.26 14.25
C ILE A 299 -15.88 8.14 14.94
N PRO A 300 -15.98 8.35 16.27
CA PRO A 300 -17.27 8.37 16.97
C PRO A 300 -18.23 9.38 16.30
N GLU A 301 -19.50 8.99 16.14
CA GLU A 301 -20.50 9.77 15.38
C GLU A 301 -20.77 11.15 16.00
N GLU A 302 -20.50 11.29 17.29
CA GLU A 302 -20.67 12.52 18.05
C GLU A 302 -19.55 13.55 17.77
N LEU A 303 -18.47 13.14 17.07
CA LEU A 303 -17.30 13.98 16.83
C LEU A 303 -17.18 14.39 15.37
N GLU A 304 -16.87 15.65 15.18
CA GLU A 304 -16.49 16.17 13.87
C GLU A 304 -15.04 15.77 13.56
N GLU A 305 -14.75 15.33 12.32
CA GLU A 305 -13.45 14.79 11.92
C GLU A 305 -12.28 15.71 12.25
N ARG A 306 -12.39 17.00 11.89
CA ARG A 306 -11.27 17.93 12.09
C ARG A 306 -11.02 18.22 13.56
N ALA A 307 -12.08 18.29 14.38
CA ALA A 307 -11.96 18.44 15.81
C ALA A 307 -11.24 17.23 16.43
N PHE A 308 -11.63 16.02 16.00
CA PHE A 308 -10.98 14.78 16.45
C PHE A 308 -9.52 14.72 16.05
N LEU A 309 -9.19 15.02 14.78
CA LEU A 309 -7.80 15.07 14.30
C LEU A 309 -6.97 16.15 15.00
N SER A 310 -7.56 17.32 15.26
CA SER A 310 -6.88 18.39 16.02
C SER A 310 -6.57 17.97 17.44
N TYR A 311 -7.50 17.28 18.11
CA TYR A 311 -7.28 16.73 19.44
C TYR A 311 -6.14 15.71 19.45
N LEU A 312 -6.13 14.74 18.51
CA LEU A 312 -5.04 13.78 18.37
C LEU A 312 -3.69 14.50 18.15
N ALA A 313 -3.67 15.50 17.29
CA ALA A 313 -2.47 16.29 17.00
C ALA A 313 -1.97 17.05 18.23
N GLN A 314 -2.84 17.63 19.05
CA GLN A 314 -2.51 18.28 20.32
C GLN A 314 -1.92 17.29 21.35
N GLU A 315 -2.34 16.03 21.33
CA GLU A 315 -1.78 14.95 22.15
C GLU A 315 -0.51 14.30 21.51
N GLY A 316 0.01 14.85 20.41
CA GLY A 316 1.23 14.39 19.74
C GLY A 316 1.04 13.22 18.79
N ILE A 317 -0.17 12.98 18.30
CA ILE A 317 -0.49 11.88 17.37
C ILE A 317 -0.84 12.45 16.00
N VAL A 318 -0.13 12.00 14.97
CA VAL A 318 -0.44 12.29 13.57
C VAL A 318 -1.12 11.09 12.95
N ALA A 319 -2.41 11.21 12.63
CA ALA A 319 -3.19 10.19 11.95
C ALA A 319 -3.37 10.49 10.47
N ARG A 320 -3.67 9.48 9.65
CA ARG A 320 -4.04 9.69 8.26
C ARG A 320 -5.55 9.91 8.14
N HIS A 321 -5.95 11.14 7.78
CA HIS A 321 -7.36 11.45 7.47
C HIS A 321 -7.87 10.69 6.23
N THR A 322 -9.17 10.56 6.09
CA THR A 322 -9.78 9.83 4.98
C THR A 322 -10.70 10.69 4.10
N GLU A 323 -10.65 12.02 4.22
CA GLU A 323 -11.43 12.97 3.39
C GLU A 323 -11.27 12.70 1.88
N ASN A 324 -10.08 12.31 1.45
CA ASN A 324 -9.76 12.06 0.04
C ASN A 324 -9.82 10.59 -0.38
N PHE A 325 -10.34 9.72 0.48
CA PHE A 325 -10.69 8.36 0.10
C PHE A 325 -12.19 8.32 -0.23
N ARG A 326 -12.53 8.02 -1.46
CA ARG A 326 -13.91 7.87 -1.91
C ARG A 326 -14.66 6.88 -1.01
N LEU A 327 -15.90 7.16 -0.64
CA LEU A 327 -16.77 6.41 0.28
C LEU A 327 -16.40 6.49 1.77
N LEU A 328 -15.25 7.01 2.15
CA LEU A 328 -14.90 7.23 3.56
C LEU A 328 -15.22 8.65 4.03
N GLU A 329 -14.98 9.64 3.19
CA GLU A 329 -15.42 11.03 3.34
C GLU A 329 -15.14 11.62 4.74
N GLY A 330 -14.02 11.23 5.34
CA GLY A 330 -13.62 11.71 6.66
C GLY A 330 -14.24 10.97 7.86
N ARG A 331 -15.10 9.98 7.67
CA ARG A 331 -15.72 9.22 8.77
C ARG A 331 -14.77 8.27 9.50
N TYR A 332 -13.56 8.11 9.00
CA TYR A 332 -12.52 7.22 9.50
C TYR A 332 -11.18 7.93 9.58
N ILE A 333 -10.30 7.38 10.38
CA ILE A 333 -8.87 7.62 10.30
C ILE A 333 -8.16 6.32 9.99
N ARG A 334 -7.07 6.36 9.19
CA ARG A 334 -6.19 5.21 9.03
C ARG A 334 -5.01 5.36 9.98
N LEU A 335 -4.73 4.33 10.76
CA LEU A 335 -3.68 4.27 11.76
C LEU A 335 -2.71 3.13 11.43
N ALA A 336 -1.41 3.40 11.46
CA ALA A 336 -0.38 2.37 11.37
C ALA A 336 -0.28 1.60 12.70
N VAL A 337 0.08 0.31 12.60
CA VAL A 337 0.54 -0.47 13.76
C VAL A 337 1.99 -0.10 14.02
N ARG A 338 2.29 0.36 15.23
CA ARG A 338 3.59 0.90 15.63
C ARG A 338 4.22 0.05 16.74
N LYS A 339 5.31 0.52 17.35
CA LYS A 339 5.89 -0.12 18.53
C LYS A 339 4.96 -0.01 19.73
N ARG A 340 5.13 -0.90 20.71
CA ARG A 340 4.29 -1.02 21.90
C ARG A 340 4.03 0.32 22.60
N GLU A 341 5.07 1.07 22.90
CA GLU A 341 4.99 2.36 23.57
C GLU A 341 4.13 3.37 22.79
N GLU A 342 4.32 3.45 21.47
CA GLU A 342 3.56 4.35 20.60
C GLU A 342 2.09 3.93 20.54
N ASN A 343 1.81 2.62 20.43
CA ASN A 343 0.46 2.06 20.43
C ASN A 343 -0.25 2.32 21.76
N GLU A 344 0.43 2.15 22.90
CA GLU A 344 -0.12 2.43 24.23
C GLU A 344 -0.47 3.92 24.39
N HIS A 345 0.38 4.82 23.91
CA HIS A 345 0.09 6.26 23.91
C HIS A 345 -1.18 6.56 23.11
N LEU A 346 -1.27 6.05 21.87
CA LEU A 346 -2.47 6.20 21.04
C LEU A 346 -3.73 5.71 21.77
N LEU A 347 -3.70 4.52 22.34
CA LEU A 347 -4.84 3.91 23.02
C LEU A 347 -5.23 4.68 24.29
N HIS A 348 -4.25 5.23 25.01
CA HIS A 348 -4.51 6.11 26.16
C HIS A 348 -5.25 7.38 25.73
N VAL A 349 -4.81 8.02 24.65
CA VAL A 349 -5.45 9.23 24.10
C VAL A 349 -6.87 8.93 23.62
N LEU A 350 -7.06 7.84 22.87
CA LEU A 350 -8.39 7.40 22.44
C LEU A 350 -9.33 7.11 23.62
N GLY A 351 -8.81 6.54 24.70
CA GLY A 351 -9.57 6.30 25.93
C GLY A 351 -10.04 7.60 26.62
N LYS A 352 -9.26 8.67 26.55
CA LYS A 352 -9.70 9.99 27.03
C LYS A 352 -10.86 10.54 26.20
N VAL A 353 -10.79 10.42 24.87
CA VAL A 353 -11.87 10.84 23.96
C VAL A 353 -13.20 10.19 24.31
N LYS A 354 -13.21 8.86 24.46
CA LYS A 354 -14.46 8.13 24.81
C LYS A 354 -15.04 8.56 26.15
N LYS A 355 -14.21 8.83 27.14
CA LYS A 355 -14.69 9.34 28.43
C LYS A 355 -15.33 10.72 28.31
N GLN A 356 -14.76 11.60 27.47
CA GLN A 356 -15.33 12.92 27.22
C GLN A 356 -16.67 12.84 26.46
N CYS A 357 -16.79 11.95 25.44
CA CYS A 357 -18.04 11.72 24.73
C CYS A 357 -19.17 11.16 25.59
N LEU A 358 -18.88 10.51 26.73
CA LEU A 358 -19.88 9.99 27.66
C LEU A 358 -20.49 11.09 28.58
N PHE A 359 -19.94 12.30 28.54
CA PHE A 359 -20.42 13.44 29.35
C PHE A 359 -21.14 14.52 28.50
N PHE A 360 -21.36 14.29 27.22
CA PHE A 360 -22.21 15.05 26.32
C PHE A 360 -23.38 14.22 25.82
#